data_489f97657db6cad84a52fc3b964360a0
#
_entry.id   489f97657db6cad84a52fc3b964360a0
#
_cell.length_a   1.000
_cell.length_b   1.000
_cell.length_c   1.000
_cell.angle_alpha   90.00
_cell.angle_beta   90.00
_cell.angle_gamma   90.00
#
_symmetry.space_group_name_H-M   'P 1'
#
loop_
_entity.id
_entity.type
_entity.pdbx_description
1 polymer ?
#
loop_
_entity_poly.entity_id
_entity_poly.type
_entity_poly.pdbx_seq_one_letter_code
_entity_poly.pdbx_strand_id
1 'polypeptide(L)'
;LCLCAGATALASEEAQDLTAQCDFMIRHYQTPIRYFTDRSYETVAVSETIDDSFLQITLPEGSACGGLYIVWGDDVMPWHLLREEADGTWSVLHTGEAGGFLHQYIPLQGETARLRIVSDGEATRYLRIKELYVLGEGETPDWVQRWQPPAQKADLLVLSAHPDDEWIYMGGVIPS
;
A
#
# COMPACT_ATOMS: atom_id res chain seq x y z
N LEU A 1 -31.76 -26.12 -31.31
CA LEU A 1 -31.91 -25.27 -30.08
C LEU A 1 -30.54 -25.19 -29.40
N CYS A 2 -29.86 -24.05 -29.55
CA CYS A 2 -28.59 -23.78 -28.90
C CYS A 2 -28.91 -23.02 -27.62
N LEU A 3 -28.77 -23.67 -26.45
CA LEU A 3 -28.86 -23.02 -25.15
C LEU A 3 -27.50 -22.32 -24.88
N CYS A 4 -27.48 -21.00 -25.08
CA CYS A 4 -26.42 -20.16 -24.53
C CYS A 4 -26.64 -20.06 -23.02
N ALA A 5 -25.89 -20.83 -22.23
CA ALA A 5 -25.74 -20.59 -20.79
C ALA A 5 -24.94 -19.29 -20.63
N GLY A 6 -25.63 -18.20 -20.35
CA GLY A 6 -25.00 -16.96 -19.92
C GLY A 6 -24.38 -17.19 -18.54
N ALA A 7 -23.04 -17.26 -18.48
CA ALA A 7 -22.34 -17.14 -17.24
C ALA A 7 -22.51 -15.68 -16.74
N THR A 8 -23.37 -15.48 -15.74
CA THR A 8 -23.36 -14.27 -14.95
C THR A 8 -22.04 -14.26 -14.20
N ALA A 9 -21.11 -13.43 -14.63
CA ALA A 9 -19.95 -13.10 -13.79
C ALA A 9 -20.52 -12.49 -12.48
N LEU A 10 -20.35 -13.21 -11.38
CA LEU A 10 -20.54 -12.63 -10.06
C LEU A 10 -19.54 -11.49 -9.96
N ALA A 11 -20.01 -10.27 -9.69
CA ALA A 11 -19.11 -9.18 -9.35
C ALA A 11 -18.29 -9.66 -8.15
N SER A 12 -16.95 -9.55 -8.24
CA SER A 12 -16.11 -9.84 -7.10
C SER A 12 -16.41 -8.82 -6.02
N GLU A 13 -16.47 -9.26 -4.77
CA GLU A 13 -16.68 -8.35 -3.64
C GLU A 13 -15.44 -7.46 -3.47
N GLU A 14 -15.66 -6.21 -3.03
CA GLU A 14 -14.59 -5.28 -2.68
C GLU A 14 -13.76 -5.85 -1.52
N ALA A 15 -12.45 -5.72 -1.61
CA ALA A 15 -11.52 -6.20 -0.59
C ALA A 15 -11.77 -5.48 0.76
N GLN A 16 -12.00 -6.26 1.80
CA GLN A 16 -12.21 -5.74 3.15
C GLN A 16 -10.90 -5.16 3.72
N ASP A 17 -10.98 -4.03 4.42
CA ASP A 17 -9.89 -3.51 5.24
C ASP A 17 -9.77 -4.35 6.53
N LEU A 18 -8.70 -5.14 6.63
CA LEU A 18 -8.38 -6.01 7.76
C LEU A 18 -7.49 -5.33 8.80
N THR A 19 -7.02 -4.11 8.56
CA THR A 19 -5.99 -3.43 9.35
C THR A 19 -6.30 -3.44 10.85
N ALA A 20 -7.53 -3.10 11.24
CA ALA A 20 -7.93 -3.06 12.64
C ALA A 20 -8.00 -4.44 13.33
N GLN A 21 -7.97 -5.52 12.55
CA GLN A 21 -8.02 -6.91 13.01
C GLN A 21 -6.63 -7.56 13.05
N CYS A 22 -5.62 -6.92 12.44
CA CYS A 22 -4.26 -7.42 12.44
C CYS A 22 -3.54 -7.09 13.76
N ASP A 23 -2.65 -7.99 14.18
CA ASP A 23 -1.68 -7.68 15.21
C ASP A 23 -0.41 -7.11 14.58
N PHE A 24 0.07 -6.00 15.13
CA PHE A 24 1.28 -5.34 14.69
C PHE A 24 2.37 -5.41 15.74
N MET A 25 3.59 -5.71 15.29
CA MET A 25 4.79 -5.63 16.10
C MET A 25 5.83 -4.76 15.40
N ILE A 26 6.45 -3.86 16.13
CA ILE A 26 7.56 -3.05 15.65
C ILE A 26 8.83 -3.36 16.43
N ARG A 27 9.95 -3.30 15.75
CA ARG A 27 11.27 -3.40 16.35
C ARG A 27 12.11 -2.23 15.87
N HIS A 28 12.75 -1.54 16.82
CA HIS A 28 13.56 -0.36 16.56
C HIS A 28 12.82 0.74 15.79
N TYR A 29 11.71 1.19 16.37
CA TYR A 29 10.96 2.36 15.90
C TYR A 29 10.99 3.46 16.96
N GLN A 30 11.11 4.71 16.51
CA GLN A 30 11.13 5.90 17.38
C GLN A 30 9.73 6.33 17.82
N THR A 31 8.70 5.83 17.13
CA THR A 31 7.31 6.26 17.28
C THR A 31 6.38 5.10 17.62
N PRO A 32 5.22 5.36 18.25
CA PRO A 32 4.25 4.33 18.58
C PRO A 32 3.61 3.68 17.33
N ILE A 33 3.24 2.39 17.47
CA ILE A 33 2.53 1.60 16.44
C ILE A 33 1.32 2.34 15.86
N ARG A 34 0.51 2.99 16.70
CA ARG A 34 -0.73 3.65 16.26
C ARG A 34 -0.53 4.68 15.13
N TYR A 35 0.67 5.21 14.94
CA TYR A 35 0.92 6.27 13.96
C TYR A 35 0.83 5.81 12.50
N PHE A 36 0.85 4.53 12.21
CA PHE A 36 0.61 4.04 10.85
C PHE A 36 -0.76 3.36 10.67
N THR A 37 -1.66 3.49 11.69
CA THR A 37 -3.02 2.92 11.62
C THR A 37 -4.08 3.86 12.20
N ASP A 38 -3.73 5.12 12.49
CA ASP A 38 -4.63 6.09 13.14
C ASP A 38 -5.50 6.89 12.16
N ARG A 39 -5.34 6.62 10.86
CA ARG A 39 -6.06 7.30 9.77
C ARG A 39 -5.76 8.79 9.69
N SER A 40 -4.55 9.20 10.11
CA SER A 40 -4.09 10.57 10.10
C SER A 40 -2.82 10.73 9.26
N TYR A 41 -2.89 11.48 8.19
CA TYR A 41 -1.70 11.83 7.40
C TYR A 41 -0.79 12.88 8.06
N GLU A 42 -1.16 13.39 9.25
CA GLU A 42 -0.32 14.31 10.03
C GLU A 42 0.69 13.57 10.91
N THR A 43 0.40 12.32 11.27
CA THR A 43 1.31 11.47 12.02
C THR A 43 2.21 10.66 11.09
N VAL A 44 3.36 10.24 11.60
CA VAL A 44 4.30 9.39 10.86
C VAL A 44 5.00 8.42 11.80
N ALA A 45 4.97 7.15 11.46
CA ALA A 45 5.77 6.14 12.11
C ALA A 45 7.18 6.11 11.50
N VAL A 46 8.20 6.21 12.34
CA VAL A 46 9.61 6.32 11.93
C VAL A 46 10.40 5.16 12.51
N SER A 47 11.03 4.35 11.66
CA SER A 47 11.98 3.31 12.10
C SER A 47 13.29 3.94 12.58
N GLU A 48 14.12 3.18 13.29
CA GLU A 48 15.52 3.53 13.52
C GLU A 48 16.39 3.07 12.34
N THR A 49 17.59 3.59 12.28
CA THR A 49 18.60 3.23 11.24
C THR A 49 19.40 1.99 11.64
N ILE A 50 18.74 0.95 12.10
CA ILE A 50 19.35 -0.30 12.58
C ILE A 50 18.92 -1.42 11.64
N ASP A 51 19.85 -2.26 11.21
CA ASP A 51 19.64 -3.30 10.19
C ASP A 51 18.52 -4.29 10.49
N ASP A 52 18.16 -4.49 11.76
CA ASP A 52 17.10 -5.39 12.15
C ASP A 52 15.79 -4.66 12.55
N SER A 53 15.63 -3.40 12.13
CA SER A 53 14.37 -2.67 12.27
C SER A 53 13.30 -3.27 11.38
N PHE A 54 12.14 -3.55 11.91
CA PHE A 54 11.01 -4.05 11.13
C PHE A 54 9.66 -3.62 11.69
N LEU A 55 8.68 -3.60 10.79
CA LEU A 55 7.26 -3.61 11.09
C LEU A 55 6.70 -4.96 10.66
N GLN A 56 6.20 -5.74 11.61
CA GLN A 56 5.59 -7.05 11.35
C GLN A 56 4.07 -6.95 11.44
N ILE A 57 3.41 -7.63 10.52
CA ILE A 57 1.96 -7.75 10.40
C ILE A 57 1.61 -9.22 10.62
N THR A 58 0.73 -9.49 11.57
CA THR A 58 0.13 -10.82 11.77
C THR A 58 -1.35 -10.73 11.42
N LEU A 59 -1.77 -11.50 10.44
CA LEU A 59 -3.15 -11.50 9.96
C LEU A 59 -4.08 -12.19 10.95
N PRO A 60 -5.39 -11.86 10.97
CA PRO A 60 -6.38 -12.60 11.71
C PRO A 60 -6.43 -14.06 11.26
N GLU A 61 -6.72 -14.97 12.17
CA GLU A 61 -6.87 -16.39 11.86
C GLU A 61 -7.91 -16.64 10.77
N GLY A 62 -7.56 -17.43 9.78
CA GLY A 62 -8.42 -17.75 8.64
C GLY A 62 -8.54 -16.66 7.59
N SER A 63 -7.83 -15.53 7.74
CA SER A 63 -7.82 -14.45 6.75
C SER A 63 -6.63 -14.58 5.81
N ALA A 64 -6.78 -14.01 4.61
CA ALA A 64 -5.72 -13.89 3.61
C ALA A 64 -5.58 -12.43 3.18
N CYS A 65 -4.34 -11.97 3.01
CA CYS A 65 -4.03 -10.63 2.53
C CYS A 65 -3.97 -10.63 1.00
N GLY A 66 -4.88 -9.90 0.36
CA GLY A 66 -4.91 -9.66 -1.10
C GLY A 66 -4.06 -8.47 -1.53
N GLY A 67 -3.69 -7.59 -0.59
CA GLY A 67 -2.81 -6.46 -0.87
C GLY A 67 -2.48 -5.61 0.33
N LEU A 68 -1.37 -4.90 0.23
CA LEU A 68 -1.00 -3.85 1.17
C LEU A 68 -1.06 -2.48 0.46
N TYR A 69 -1.63 -1.50 1.13
CA TYR A 69 -1.56 -0.12 0.68
C TYR A 69 -0.79 0.70 1.71
N ILE A 70 0.33 1.29 1.27
CA ILE A 70 1.26 2.01 2.12
C ILE A 70 1.27 3.48 1.69
N VAL A 71 1.06 4.37 2.64
CA VAL A 71 1.25 5.81 2.49
C VAL A 71 2.53 6.20 3.21
N TRP A 72 3.54 6.56 2.44
CA TRP A 72 4.84 6.97 2.94
C TRP A 72 4.82 8.42 3.45
N GLY A 73 5.77 8.76 4.32
CA GLY A 73 5.87 10.10 4.91
C GLY A 73 6.34 11.16 3.94
N ASP A 74 7.55 11.03 3.50
CA ASP A 74 8.23 11.92 2.56
C ASP A 74 9.04 11.08 1.57
N ASP A 75 10.36 11.12 1.57
CA ASP A 75 11.15 10.29 0.66
C ASP A 75 10.95 8.79 0.93
N VAL A 76 10.62 8.05 -0.11
CA VAL A 76 10.57 6.59 -0.05
C VAL A 76 11.99 6.07 -0.12
N MET A 77 12.43 5.40 0.94
CA MET A 77 13.72 4.70 0.99
C MET A 77 13.61 3.31 0.38
N PRO A 78 14.69 2.68 -0.05
CA PRO A 78 14.66 1.27 -0.47
C PRO A 78 14.16 0.38 0.67
N TRP A 79 13.27 -0.54 0.34
CA TRP A 79 12.61 -1.39 1.33
C TRP A 79 12.21 -2.73 0.75
N HIS A 80 11.95 -3.71 1.63
CA HIS A 80 11.43 -5.01 1.25
C HIS A 80 10.15 -5.33 2.01
N LEU A 81 9.22 -5.99 1.32
CA LEU A 81 8.16 -6.75 1.95
C LEU A 81 8.61 -8.21 2.00
N LEU A 82 8.65 -8.77 3.19
CA LEU A 82 9.01 -10.14 3.45
C LEU A 82 7.79 -10.94 3.90
N ARG A 83 7.77 -12.23 3.58
CA ARG A 83 6.86 -13.20 4.21
C ARG A 83 7.64 -14.24 5.01
N GLU A 84 7.00 -14.75 6.04
CA GLU A 84 7.52 -15.88 6.81
C GLU A 84 7.23 -17.19 6.10
N GLU A 85 8.26 -18.01 5.94
CA GLU A 85 8.16 -19.34 5.39
C GLU A 85 7.82 -20.37 6.48
N ALA A 86 7.39 -21.57 6.08
CA ALA A 86 6.98 -22.63 7.01
C ALA A 86 8.10 -23.09 7.98
N ASP A 87 9.34 -22.87 7.62
CA ASP A 87 10.52 -23.17 8.47
C ASP A 87 10.92 -22.00 9.39
N GLY A 88 10.16 -20.87 9.36
CA GLY A 88 10.42 -19.67 10.13
C GLY A 88 11.45 -18.72 9.51
N THR A 89 11.97 -19.02 8.34
CA THR A 89 12.80 -18.07 7.56
C THR A 89 11.95 -17.02 6.88
N TRP A 90 12.58 -15.97 6.34
CA TRP A 90 11.91 -14.86 5.67
C TRP A 90 12.35 -14.77 4.21
N SER A 91 11.39 -14.73 3.30
CA SER A 91 11.62 -14.54 1.86
C SER A 91 11.07 -13.20 1.37
N VAL A 92 11.71 -12.62 0.36
CA VAL A 92 11.28 -11.36 -0.23
C VAL A 92 10.09 -11.58 -1.16
N LEU A 93 8.97 -10.89 -0.87
CA LEU A 93 7.79 -10.83 -1.73
C LEU A 93 7.86 -9.65 -2.70
N HIS A 94 8.34 -8.49 -2.22
CA HIS A 94 8.39 -7.27 -2.99
C HIS A 94 9.60 -6.43 -2.57
N THR A 95 10.19 -5.74 -3.54
CA THR A 95 11.25 -4.76 -3.34
C THR A 95 10.77 -3.40 -3.81
N GLY A 96 10.79 -2.41 -2.92
CA GLY A 96 10.53 -1.02 -3.23
C GLY A 96 11.82 -0.23 -3.42
N GLU A 97 11.86 0.60 -4.44
CA GLU A 97 13.01 1.42 -4.78
C GLU A 97 12.95 2.81 -4.11
N ALA A 98 14.12 3.46 -3.98
CA ALA A 98 14.21 4.84 -3.52
C ALA A 98 13.49 5.78 -4.47
N GLY A 99 12.85 6.83 -3.93
CA GLY A 99 12.16 7.85 -4.72
C GLY A 99 10.87 7.36 -5.39
N GLY A 100 10.32 6.23 -4.93
CA GLY A 100 9.02 5.73 -5.39
C GLY A 100 7.86 6.66 -5.03
N PHE A 101 6.66 6.31 -5.52
CA PHE A 101 5.45 7.06 -5.19
C PHE A 101 5.15 7.01 -3.69
N LEU A 102 4.67 8.11 -3.12
CA LEU A 102 4.27 8.17 -1.70
C LEU A 102 3.06 7.27 -1.39
N HIS A 103 2.23 6.97 -2.37
CA HIS A 103 1.12 6.05 -2.27
C HIS A 103 1.45 4.80 -3.07
N GLN A 104 1.61 3.67 -2.39
CA GLN A 104 1.96 2.40 -3.03
C GLN A 104 0.98 1.31 -2.66
N TYR A 105 0.38 0.70 -3.67
CA TYR A 105 -0.41 -0.51 -3.53
C TYR A 105 0.40 -1.71 -4.03
N ILE A 106 0.59 -2.69 -3.15
CA ILE A 106 1.30 -3.94 -3.41
C ILE A 106 0.27 -5.06 -3.48
N PRO A 107 -0.09 -5.55 -4.69
CA PRO A 107 -0.99 -6.67 -4.81
C PRO A 107 -0.32 -7.96 -4.31
N LEU A 108 -1.06 -8.74 -3.55
CA LEU A 108 -0.65 -10.03 -3.03
C LEU A 108 -1.63 -11.12 -3.49
N GLN A 109 -1.19 -12.38 -3.44
CA GLN A 109 -1.99 -13.50 -3.93
C GLN A 109 -2.60 -14.32 -2.76
N GLY A 110 -3.30 -13.62 -1.85
CA GLY A 110 -3.92 -14.28 -0.70
C GLY A 110 -2.88 -14.78 0.31
N GLU A 111 -1.93 -13.93 0.68
CA GLU A 111 -0.90 -14.27 1.66
C GLU A 111 -1.53 -14.50 3.04
N THR A 112 -1.24 -15.65 3.64
CA THR A 112 -1.71 -16.02 4.98
C THR A 112 -0.60 -16.03 6.03
N ALA A 113 0.66 -15.94 5.58
CA ALA A 113 1.83 -15.88 6.45
C ALA A 113 1.97 -14.51 7.14
N ARG A 114 2.81 -14.46 8.17
CA ARG A 114 3.23 -13.16 8.73
C ARG A 114 4.06 -12.41 7.70
N LEU A 115 3.84 -11.09 7.66
CA LEU A 115 4.54 -10.19 6.74
C LEU A 115 5.45 -9.25 7.52
N ARG A 116 6.54 -8.81 6.91
CA ARG A 116 7.42 -7.76 7.45
C ARG A 116 7.75 -6.72 6.42
N ILE A 117 7.71 -5.45 6.84
CA ILE A 117 8.28 -4.33 6.11
C ILE A 117 9.61 -4.00 6.77
N VAL A 118 10.68 -4.01 5.98
CA VAL A 118 12.05 -3.75 6.42
C VAL A 118 12.73 -2.75 5.51
N SER A 119 13.67 -1.99 6.03
CA SER A 119 14.55 -1.15 5.20
C SER A 119 15.56 -2.03 4.46
N ASP A 120 15.97 -1.62 3.26
CA ASP A 120 17.05 -2.26 2.53
C ASP A 120 18.41 -1.77 3.05
N GLY A 121 18.88 -2.43 4.10
CA GLY A 121 20.24 -2.70 4.54
C GLY A 121 21.31 -1.61 4.67
N GLU A 122 21.07 -0.34 4.34
CA GLU A 122 22.05 0.70 4.67
C GLU A 122 21.67 1.45 5.96
N ALA A 123 22.45 1.26 7.00
CA ALA A 123 22.25 1.76 8.38
C ALA A 123 22.09 3.29 8.55
N THR A 124 21.99 4.04 7.48
CA THR A 124 21.79 5.49 7.50
C THR A 124 20.38 5.92 7.10
N ARG A 125 19.51 4.97 6.79
CA ARG A 125 18.18 5.27 6.24
C ARG A 125 17.09 4.62 7.06
N TYR A 126 16.00 5.34 7.25
CA TYR A 126 14.83 4.89 8.00
C TYR A 126 13.56 4.96 7.16
N LEU A 127 12.63 4.07 7.46
CA LEU A 127 11.31 4.09 6.85
C LEU A 127 10.42 5.10 7.57
N ARG A 128 9.62 5.81 6.81
CA ARG A 128 8.65 6.79 7.30
C ARG A 128 7.28 6.42 6.74
N ILE A 129 6.44 5.81 7.54
CA ILE A 129 5.10 5.35 7.15
C ILE A 129 4.06 6.24 7.81
N LYS A 130 3.20 6.87 7.02
CA LYS A 130 2.05 7.64 7.52
C LYS A 130 0.86 6.73 7.79
N GLU A 131 0.52 5.90 6.79
CA GLU A 131 -0.60 4.97 6.90
C GLU A 131 -0.28 3.64 6.26
N LEU A 132 -0.82 2.59 6.84
CA LEU A 132 -0.78 1.23 6.33
C LEU A 132 -2.19 0.65 6.35
N TYR A 133 -2.57 0.04 5.24
CA TYR A 133 -3.81 -0.70 5.10
C TYR A 133 -3.48 -2.13 4.69
N VAL A 134 -4.09 -3.08 5.40
CA VAL A 134 -4.04 -4.51 5.07
C VAL A 134 -5.38 -4.87 4.46
N LEU A 135 -5.39 -5.17 3.18
CA LEU A 135 -6.61 -5.48 2.44
C LEU A 135 -6.74 -6.99 2.27
N GLY A 136 -7.94 -7.51 2.50
CA GLY A 136 -8.29 -8.89 2.22
C GLY A 136 -8.29 -9.20 0.72
N GLU A 137 -8.70 -10.42 0.37
CA GLU A 137 -8.95 -10.79 -1.03
C GLU A 137 -10.21 -10.08 -1.55
N GLY A 138 -10.21 -9.71 -2.84
CA GLY A 138 -11.32 -9.02 -3.48
C GLY A 138 -10.86 -7.97 -4.47
N GLU A 139 -11.81 -7.18 -5.00
CA GLU A 139 -11.48 -6.02 -5.84
C GLU A 139 -10.85 -4.91 -4.99
N THR A 140 -9.77 -4.33 -5.50
CA THR A 140 -9.12 -3.22 -4.80
C THR A 140 -10.10 -2.05 -4.67
N PRO A 141 -10.32 -1.50 -3.45
CA PRO A 141 -11.21 -0.37 -3.24
C PRO A 141 -10.83 0.86 -4.06
N ASP A 142 -11.81 1.62 -4.53
CA ASP A 142 -11.60 2.80 -5.37
C ASP A 142 -10.81 3.93 -4.66
N TRP A 143 -10.86 3.97 -3.33
CA TRP A 143 -10.09 4.95 -2.53
C TRP A 143 -8.59 4.64 -2.47
N VAL A 144 -8.14 3.44 -2.87
CA VAL A 144 -6.73 3.06 -2.95
C VAL A 144 -6.10 3.73 -4.15
N GLN A 145 -5.21 4.68 -3.90
CA GLN A 145 -4.50 5.38 -4.97
C GLN A 145 -3.48 4.44 -5.63
N ARG A 146 -3.69 4.19 -6.92
CA ARG A 146 -2.79 3.40 -7.74
C ARG A 146 -2.32 4.25 -8.91
N TRP A 147 -1.02 4.25 -9.13
CA TRP A 147 -0.49 4.90 -10.33
C TRP A 147 -1.08 4.23 -11.58
N GLN A 148 -1.54 5.04 -12.50
CA GLN A 148 -1.99 4.61 -13.82
C GLN A 148 -1.10 5.28 -14.87
N PRO A 149 -0.67 4.55 -15.91
CA PRO A 149 0.06 5.19 -16.99
C PRO A 149 -0.81 6.26 -17.63
N PRO A 150 -0.24 7.42 -18.01
CA PRO A 150 -0.99 8.46 -18.69
C PRO A 150 -1.60 7.95 -20.00
N ALA A 151 -2.72 8.52 -20.38
CA ALA A 151 -3.35 8.20 -21.64
C ALA A 151 -2.37 8.38 -22.82
N GLN A 152 -2.32 7.41 -23.74
CA GLN A 152 -1.45 7.51 -24.92
C GLN A 152 -1.88 8.63 -25.88
N LYS A 153 -3.14 9.05 -25.79
CA LYS A 153 -3.73 10.15 -26.57
C LYS A 153 -4.70 10.92 -25.68
N ALA A 154 -4.61 12.23 -25.73
CA ALA A 154 -5.56 13.12 -25.07
C ALA A 154 -6.02 14.19 -26.06
N ASP A 155 -7.31 14.55 -26.04
CA ASP A 155 -7.84 15.65 -26.83
C ASP A 155 -7.53 17.01 -26.18
N LEU A 156 -7.31 17.01 -24.86
CA LEU A 156 -6.90 18.16 -24.07
C LEU A 156 -5.84 17.76 -23.08
N LEU A 157 -4.72 18.49 -23.04
CA LEU A 157 -3.69 18.38 -22.01
C LEU A 157 -3.63 19.67 -21.22
N VAL A 158 -3.87 19.60 -19.92
CA VAL A 158 -3.73 20.73 -18.99
C VAL A 158 -2.42 20.57 -18.24
N LEU A 159 -1.56 21.60 -18.32
CA LEU A 159 -0.32 21.69 -17.56
C LEU A 159 -0.51 22.81 -16.52
N SER A 160 -0.66 22.41 -15.26
CA SER A 160 -0.76 23.34 -14.13
C SER A 160 0.57 23.43 -13.38
N ALA A 161 0.89 24.61 -12.87
CA ALA A 161 2.10 24.82 -12.08
C ALA A 161 1.95 24.30 -10.63
N HIS A 162 0.72 24.30 -10.12
CA HIS A 162 0.38 23.81 -8.78
C HIS A 162 -0.81 22.86 -8.84
N PRO A 163 -1.00 21.99 -7.84
CA PRO A 163 -2.00 20.91 -7.87
C PRO A 163 -3.48 21.32 -7.84
N ASP A 164 -3.80 22.60 -7.78
CA ASP A 164 -5.16 23.15 -7.72
C ASP A 164 -5.45 24.18 -8.83
N ASP A 165 -4.45 24.54 -9.62
CA ASP A 165 -4.56 25.54 -10.67
C ASP A 165 -5.61 25.18 -11.73
N GLU A 166 -5.77 23.90 -12.06
CA GLU A 166 -6.77 23.41 -13.01
C GLU A 166 -8.20 23.67 -12.53
N TRP A 167 -8.46 23.59 -11.23
CA TRP A 167 -9.76 23.88 -10.64
C TRP A 167 -10.04 25.39 -10.56
N ILE A 168 -9.03 26.16 -10.19
CA ILE A 168 -9.16 27.61 -10.00
C ILE A 168 -9.35 28.31 -11.35
N TYR A 169 -8.56 27.94 -12.36
CA TYR A 169 -8.51 28.65 -13.64
C TYR A 169 -9.26 27.94 -14.76
N MET A 170 -9.50 26.64 -14.68
CA MET A 170 -10.07 25.85 -15.75
C MET A 170 -11.29 25.01 -15.34
N GLY A 171 -11.81 25.17 -14.12
CA GLY A 171 -12.93 24.37 -13.61
C GLY A 171 -14.23 24.47 -14.42
N GLY A 172 -14.39 25.51 -15.27
CA GLY A 172 -15.51 25.63 -16.20
C GLY A 172 -15.27 24.96 -17.57
N VAL A 173 -14.05 24.48 -17.84
CA VAL A 173 -13.64 23.90 -19.13
C VAL A 173 -13.42 22.39 -19.00
N ILE A 174 -12.99 21.92 -17.83
CA ILE A 174 -12.76 20.49 -17.55
C ILE A 174 -14.11 19.89 -17.17
N PRO A 175 -14.64 18.91 -17.96
CA PRO A 175 -15.88 18.23 -17.59
C PRO A 175 -15.67 17.43 -16.29
N SER A 176 -16.62 17.51 -15.41
CA SER A 176 -16.69 16.74 -14.16
C SER A 176 -17.14 15.30 -14.40
#